data_c305e5a5c69ea3481efbbbb1d1129438
#
_entry.id   c305e5a5c69ea3481efbbbb1d1129438
#
_cell.length_a   1.000
_cell.length_b   1.000
_cell.length_c   1.000
_cell.angle_alpha   90.00
_cell.angle_beta   90.00
_cell.angle_gamma   90.00
#
_symmetry.space_group_name_H-M   'P 1'
#
loop_
_entity.id
_entity.type
_entity.pdbx_description
1 polymer ?
#
loop_
_entity_poly.entity_id
_entity_poly.type
_entity_poly.pdbx_seq_one_letter_code
_entity_poly.pdbx_strand_id
1 'polypeptide(L)'
;MKSDIFKTPKLNFLELRYVQNIPDCTKMHLHEELTITAIKKGSLNLIFNDTSLELLPNEIGIINDNIPHCATINKESKDGYVLYLQKEYLKNININFSFSYEIIKQKNIYKSFINLCDCLLDNKISLIEKEELFLFFCLILFPFESKSNNEQIESTLALKIKKYLDENYLEEFILEDLAK
;
A
#
# COMPACT_ATOMS: atom_id res chain seq x y z
N MET A 1 8.15 -9.83 20.74
CA MET A 1 7.38 -9.28 19.60
C MET A 1 7.26 -7.78 19.81
N LYS A 2 7.73 -6.98 18.88
CA LYS A 2 7.50 -5.52 18.87
C LYS A 2 6.67 -5.22 17.63
N SER A 3 5.56 -4.52 17.80
CA SER A 3 4.75 -4.05 16.69
C SER A 3 4.52 -2.55 16.85
N ASP A 4 4.76 -1.79 15.81
CA ASP A 4 4.40 -0.39 15.73
C ASP A 4 3.24 -0.27 14.74
N ILE A 5 2.21 0.51 15.08
CA ILE A 5 1.02 0.69 14.25
C ILE A 5 0.86 2.17 13.96
N PHE A 6 0.68 2.50 12.69
CA PHE A 6 0.21 3.80 12.27
C PHE A 6 -1.25 3.70 11.83
N LYS A 7 -2.11 4.44 12.51
CA LYS A 7 -3.52 4.62 12.20
C LYS A 7 -3.96 5.97 12.73
N THR A 8 -4.64 6.75 11.91
CA THR A 8 -5.11 8.07 12.29
C THR A 8 -6.49 8.35 11.67
N PRO A 9 -7.40 9.05 12.38
CA PRO A 9 -8.70 9.41 11.81
C PRO A 9 -8.62 10.26 10.54
N LYS A 10 -7.54 11.05 10.37
CA LYS A 10 -7.34 11.89 9.18
C LYS A 10 -6.93 11.09 7.94
N LEU A 11 -6.31 9.92 8.09
CA LEU A 11 -5.97 8.97 7.02
C LEU A 11 -6.64 7.62 7.32
N ASN A 12 -7.95 7.64 7.51
CA ASN A 12 -8.73 6.49 7.95
C ASN A 12 -8.80 5.36 6.92
N PHE A 13 -8.44 5.65 5.68
CA PHE A 13 -8.41 4.70 4.57
C PHE A 13 -7.19 3.77 4.57
N LEU A 14 -6.20 4.02 5.45
CA LEU A 14 -5.02 3.18 5.57
C LEU A 14 -4.69 2.83 7.02
N GLU A 15 -4.12 1.63 7.21
CA GLU A 15 -3.51 1.19 8.46
C GLU A 15 -2.18 0.51 8.14
N LEU A 16 -1.08 0.99 8.73
CA LEU A 16 0.23 0.36 8.61
C LEU A 16 0.57 -0.38 9.89
N ARG A 17 1.07 -1.59 9.75
CA ARG A 17 1.69 -2.38 10.83
C ARG A 17 3.13 -2.71 10.49
N TYR A 18 4.04 -2.31 11.34
CA TYR A 18 5.39 -2.84 11.38
C TYR A 18 5.45 -3.98 12.38
N VAL A 19 5.94 -5.12 11.97
CA VAL A 19 5.98 -6.31 12.81
C VAL A 19 7.39 -6.85 12.85
N GLN A 20 7.91 -6.99 14.07
CA GLN A 20 9.21 -7.59 14.35
C GLN A 20 9.01 -8.92 15.08
N ASN A 21 9.67 -9.99 14.60
CA ASN A 21 9.48 -11.36 15.06
C ASN A 21 7.99 -11.79 14.96
N ILE A 22 7.48 -11.72 13.74
CA ILE A 22 6.08 -11.99 13.40
C ILE A 22 5.72 -13.43 13.75
N PRO A 23 4.63 -13.70 14.48
CA PRO A 23 4.14 -15.07 14.65
C PRO A 23 3.53 -15.55 13.33
N ASP A 24 3.60 -16.86 13.09
CA ASP A 24 2.89 -17.49 12.00
C ASP A 24 1.39 -17.20 12.06
N CYS A 25 0.82 -16.74 10.98
CA CYS A 25 -0.62 -16.61 10.80
C CYS A 25 -1.12 -17.83 10.01
N THR A 26 -1.15 -19.01 10.66
CA THR A 26 -1.46 -20.29 10.02
C THR A 26 -2.94 -20.51 9.74
N LYS A 27 -3.83 -19.67 10.31
CA LYS A 27 -5.26 -19.77 10.06
C LYS A 27 -5.62 -19.01 8.82
N MET A 28 -6.34 -19.68 7.91
CA MET A 28 -6.93 -19.02 6.74
C MET A 28 -7.89 -17.92 7.18
N HIS A 29 -7.71 -16.72 6.65
CA HIS A 29 -8.54 -15.54 6.92
C HIS A 29 -8.63 -14.66 5.67
N LEU A 30 -9.47 -13.66 5.71
CA LEU A 30 -9.59 -12.64 4.67
C LEU A 30 -9.76 -11.26 5.30
N HIS A 31 -9.47 -10.22 4.51
CA HIS A 31 -9.66 -8.82 4.87
C HIS A 31 -10.57 -8.15 3.84
N GLU A 32 -11.30 -7.13 4.25
CA GLU A 32 -12.06 -6.26 3.35
C GLU A 32 -11.15 -5.24 2.65
N GLU A 33 -9.94 -5.04 3.20
CA GLU A 33 -8.94 -4.13 2.68
C GLU A 33 -8.00 -4.85 1.69
N LEU A 34 -7.49 -4.09 0.74
CA LEU A 34 -6.29 -4.47 -0.01
C LEU A 34 -5.10 -4.55 0.94
N THR A 35 -4.36 -5.63 0.89
CA THR A 35 -3.17 -5.84 1.69
C THR A 35 -1.91 -5.72 0.85
N ILE A 36 -0.98 -4.86 1.26
CA ILE A 36 0.36 -4.74 0.68
C ILE A 36 1.38 -5.11 1.74
N THR A 37 2.23 -6.08 1.44
CA THR A 37 3.21 -6.59 2.41
C THR A 37 4.62 -6.64 1.82
N ALA A 38 5.61 -6.37 2.66
CA ALA A 38 7.02 -6.54 2.32
C ALA A 38 7.82 -6.95 3.54
N ILE A 39 8.85 -7.76 3.32
CA ILE A 39 9.78 -8.20 4.35
C ILE A 39 11.17 -7.59 4.12
N LYS A 40 11.89 -7.34 5.21
CA LYS A 40 13.26 -6.81 5.16
C LYS A 40 14.31 -7.93 5.18
N LYS A 41 14.00 -9.07 5.84
CA LYS A 41 14.90 -10.23 5.98
C LYS A 41 14.11 -11.52 6.03
N GLY A 42 14.71 -12.61 5.50
CA GLY A 42 14.13 -13.94 5.48
C GLY A 42 13.17 -14.15 4.32
N SER A 43 12.15 -14.98 4.50
CA SER A 43 11.08 -15.17 3.53
C SER A 43 9.73 -15.35 4.22
N LEU A 44 8.66 -15.02 3.51
CA LEU A 44 7.28 -15.18 3.93
C LEU A 44 6.55 -16.01 2.87
N ASN A 45 5.97 -17.14 3.26
CA ASN A 45 5.09 -17.90 2.39
C ASN A 45 3.67 -17.41 2.54
N LEU A 46 3.13 -16.83 1.48
CA LEU A 46 1.72 -16.49 1.33
C LEU A 46 1.00 -17.70 0.76
N ILE A 47 0.05 -18.24 1.49
CA ILE A 47 -0.67 -19.47 1.15
C ILE A 47 -2.11 -19.11 0.83
N PHE A 48 -2.57 -19.53 -0.34
CA PHE A 48 -3.92 -19.39 -0.85
C PHE A 48 -4.56 -20.78 -0.96
N ASN A 49 -5.85 -20.87 -1.30
CA ASN A 49 -6.56 -22.16 -1.34
C ASN A 49 -5.89 -23.19 -2.26
N ASP A 50 -5.36 -22.77 -3.38
CA ASP A 50 -4.86 -23.59 -4.48
C ASP A 50 -3.38 -23.43 -4.78
N THR A 51 -2.72 -22.46 -4.13
CA THR A 51 -1.29 -22.18 -4.39
C THR A 51 -0.61 -21.51 -3.22
N SER A 52 0.69 -21.42 -3.29
CA SER A 52 1.51 -20.65 -2.36
C SER A 52 2.57 -19.84 -3.11
N LEU A 53 2.87 -18.65 -2.61
CA LEU A 53 3.90 -17.76 -3.14
C LEU A 53 4.92 -17.43 -2.06
N GLU A 54 6.19 -17.56 -2.38
CA GLU A 54 7.25 -17.10 -1.48
C GLU A 54 7.59 -15.64 -1.77
N LEU A 55 7.46 -14.80 -0.76
CA LEU A 55 7.83 -13.40 -0.78
C LEU A 55 9.25 -13.26 -0.20
N LEU A 56 10.14 -12.66 -0.97
CA LEU A 56 11.54 -12.42 -0.62
C LEU A 56 11.82 -10.92 -0.36
N PRO A 57 12.95 -10.57 0.29
CA PRO A 57 13.38 -9.18 0.37
C PRO A 57 13.56 -8.56 -1.03
N ASN A 58 13.21 -7.29 -1.15
CA ASN A 58 13.10 -6.52 -2.39
C ASN A 58 11.89 -6.87 -3.28
N GLU A 59 10.94 -7.63 -2.75
CA GLU A 59 9.66 -7.92 -3.38
C GLU A 59 8.51 -7.36 -2.53
N ILE A 60 7.37 -7.09 -3.17
CA ILE A 60 6.12 -6.68 -2.54
C ILE A 60 5.06 -7.72 -2.87
N GLY A 61 4.39 -8.23 -1.85
CA GLY A 61 3.18 -9.03 -2.00
C GLY A 61 1.95 -8.13 -1.95
N ILE A 62 1.03 -8.30 -2.90
CA ILE A 62 -0.27 -7.63 -2.91
C ILE A 62 -1.36 -8.70 -2.88
N ILE A 63 -2.32 -8.55 -1.99
CA ILE A 63 -3.49 -9.42 -1.86
C ILE A 63 -4.73 -8.55 -1.91
N ASN A 64 -5.62 -8.82 -2.86
CA ASN A 64 -6.86 -8.06 -3.02
C ASN A 64 -7.83 -8.35 -1.86
N ASP A 65 -8.83 -7.48 -1.72
CA ASP A 65 -9.91 -7.65 -0.77
C ASP A 65 -10.61 -9.02 -0.93
N ASN A 66 -11.08 -9.57 0.18
CA ASN A 66 -11.85 -10.82 0.23
C ASN A 66 -11.16 -12.07 -0.36
N ILE A 67 -9.83 -12.05 -0.53
CA ILE A 67 -9.06 -13.24 -0.93
C ILE A 67 -8.64 -14.03 0.30
N PRO A 68 -9.13 -15.27 0.49
CA PRO A 68 -8.70 -16.12 1.60
C PRO A 68 -7.21 -16.45 1.50
N HIS A 69 -6.49 -16.20 2.57
CA HIS A 69 -5.05 -16.45 2.65
C HIS A 69 -4.59 -16.71 4.08
N CYS A 70 -3.41 -17.27 4.20
CA CYS A 70 -2.64 -17.27 5.45
C CYS A 70 -1.15 -17.06 5.13
N ALA A 71 -0.34 -16.83 6.14
CA ALA A 71 1.07 -16.58 5.99
C ALA A 71 1.88 -17.40 6.99
N THR A 72 2.92 -18.08 6.50
CA THR A 72 3.90 -18.75 7.34
C THR A 72 5.26 -18.10 7.15
N ILE A 73 5.98 -17.94 8.25
CA ILE A 73 7.25 -17.24 8.25
C ILE A 73 8.36 -18.28 8.29
N ASN A 74 9.34 -18.11 7.43
CA ASN A 74 10.59 -18.81 7.57
C ASN A 74 11.30 -18.32 8.85
N LYS A 75 11.95 -19.23 9.60
CA LYS A 75 12.61 -18.93 10.89
C LYS A 75 13.58 -17.74 10.86
N GLU A 76 14.05 -17.36 9.68
CA GLU A 76 14.93 -16.20 9.47
C GLU A 76 14.20 -14.89 9.22
N SER A 77 12.88 -14.92 8.98
CA SER A 77 12.10 -13.71 8.77
C SER A 77 11.89 -12.97 10.07
N LYS A 78 12.45 -11.79 10.20
CA LYS A 78 12.48 -11.07 11.47
C LYS A 78 11.64 -9.81 11.50
N ASP A 79 11.49 -9.12 10.37
CA ASP A 79 10.76 -7.87 10.31
C ASP A 79 10.16 -7.58 8.93
N GLY A 80 9.04 -6.88 8.93
CA GLY A 80 8.34 -6.50 7.72
C GLY A 80 7.22 -5.50 7.98
N TYR A 81 6.63 -5.06 6.90
CA TYR A 81 5.51 -4.13 6.87
C TYR A 81 4.28 -4.79 6.26
N VAL A 82 3.12 -4.47 6.84
CA VAL A 82 1.81 -4.79 6.27
C VAL A 82 0.99 -3.51 6.24
N LEU A 83 0.60 -3.08 5.05
CA LEU A 83 -0.25 -1.92 4.81
C LEU A 83 -1.62 -2.41 4.34
N TYR A 84 -2.66 -2.02 5.04
CA TYR A 84 -4.06 -2.25 4.69
C TYR A 84 -4.64 -0.97 4.10
N LEU A 85 -5.31 -1.09 2.95
CA LEU A 85 -5.91 0.02 2.22
C LEU A 85 -7.39 -0.25 1.94
N GLN A 86 -8.24 0.71 2.26
CA GLN A 86 -9.66 0.62 1.89
C GLN A 86 -9.81 0.73 0.37
N LYS A 87 -10.48 -0.23 -0.22
CA LYS A 87 -10.67 -0.31 -1.68
C LYS A 87 -11.49 0.85 -2.23
N GLU A 88 -12.45 1.32 -1.46
CA GLU A 88 -13.28 2.48 -1.82
C GLU A 88 -12.44 3.73 -2.04
N TYR A 89 -11.44 3.95 -1.20
CA TYR A 89 -10.52 5.07 -1.38
C TYR A 89 -9.75 4.97 -2.71
N LEU A 90 -9.22 3.79 -3.05
CA LEU A 90 -8.51 3.58 -4.31
C LEU A 90 -9.41 3.82 -5.52
N LYS A 91 -10.68 3.39 -5.45
CA LYS A 91 -11.68 3.67 -6.50
C LYS A 91 -11.94 5.17 -6.64
N ASN A 92 -12.04 5.90 -5.52
CA ASN A 92 -12.29 7.34 -5.53
C ASN A 92 -11.15 8.13 -6.21
N ILE A 93 -9.91 7.63 -6.12
CA ILE A 93 -8.75 8.19 -6.84
C ILE A 93 -8.53 7.52 -8.21
N ASN A 94 -9.55 6.83 -8.75
CA ASN A 94 -9.56 6.17 -10.06
C ASN A 94 -8.48 5.08 -10.24
N ILE A 95 -8.04 4.44 -9.14
CA ILE A 95 -7.19 3.26 -9.18
C ILE A 95 -8.05 2.01 -9.16
N ASN A 96 -8.02 1.25 -10.25
CA ASN A 96 -8.71 -0.02 -10.39
C ASN A 96 -7.69 -1.13 -10.71
N PHE A 97 -7.86 -2.28 -10.11
CA PHE A 97 -7.05 -3.46 -10.37
C PHE A 97 -7.94 -4.71 -10.37
N SER A 98 -7.58 -5.71 -11.17
CA SER A 98 -8.38 -6.91 -11.42
C SER A 98 -7.70 -8.22 -10.99
N PHE A 99 -6.52 -8.15 -10.36
CA PHE A 99 -5.83 -9.34 -9.87
C PHE A 99 -6.33 -9.78 -8.49
N SER A 100 -6.20 -11.06 -8.16
CA SER A 100 -6.50 -11.58 -6.82
C SER A 100 -5.33 -11.40 -5.87
N TYR A 101 -4.12 -11.75 -6.33
CA TYR A 101 -2.86 -11.56 -5.61
C TYR A 101 -1.70 -11.50 -6.61
N GLU A 102 -0.62 -10.82 -6.23
CA GLU A 102 0.56 -10.65 -7.07
C GLU A 102 1.82 -10.45 -6.23
N ILE A 103 2.99 -10.88 -6.76
CA ILE A 103 4.31 -10.49 -6.24
C ILE A 103 5.01 -9.58 -7.24
N ILE A 104 5.28 -8.37 -6.81
CA ILE A 104 6.01 -7.36 -7.59
C ILE A 104 7.49 -7.44 -7.24
N LYS A 105 8.34 -7.64 -8.26
CA LYS A 105 9.80 -7.83 -8.13
C LYS A 105 10.63 -6.61 -8.48
N GLN A 106 9.98 -5.48 -8.76
CA GLN A 106 10.67 -4.24 -9.10
C GLN A 106 11.27 -3.58 -7.84
N LYS A 107 12.59 -3.52 -7.78
CA LYS A 107 13.34 -2.97 -6.64
C LYS A 107 13.04 -1.50 -6.33
N ASN A 108 12.72 -0.69 -7.33
CA ASN A 108 12.32 0.70 -7.14
C ASN A 108 10.98 0.82 -6.41
N ILE A 109 10.00 -0.04 -6.76
CA ILE A 109 8.69 -0.09 -6.10
C ILE A 109 8.84 -0.53 -4.64
N TYR A 110 9.65 -1.60 -4.40
CA TYR A 110 9.97 -2.03 -3.05
C TYR A 110 10.59 -0.90 -2.21
N LYS A 111 11.59 -0.19 -2.74
CA LYS A 111 12.23 0.92 -2.03
C LYS A 111 11.24 2.05 -1.73
N SER A 112 10.36 2.38 -2.68
CA SER A 112 9.32 3.38 -2.48
C SER A 112 8.35 2.97 -1.37
N PHE A 113 7.94 1.69 -1.33
CA PHE A 113 7.10 1.15 -0.26
C PHE A 113 7.76 1.22 1.11
N ILE A 114 9.01 0.77 1.22
CA ILE A 114 9.75 0.83 2.50
C ILE A 114 9.89 2.27 2.98
N ASN A 115 10.22 3.21 2.08
CA ASN A 115 10.31 4.63 2.42
C ASN A 115 8.96 5.18 2.90
N LEU A 116 7.87 4.87 2.22
CA LEU A 116 6.53 5.24 2.67
C LEU A 116 6.26 4.71 4.09
N CYS A 117 6.51 3.41 4.32
CA CYS A 117 6.26 2.79 5.63
C CYS A 117 7.10 3.42 6.75
N ASP A 118 8.38 3.68 6.49
CA ASP A 118 9.27 4.33 7.46
C ASP A 118 8.76 5.76 7.76
N CYS A 119 8.33 6.53 6.76
CA CYS A 119 7.78 7.87 6.93
C CYS A 119 6.43 7.87 7.66
N LEU A 120 5.54 6.91 7.39
CA LEU A 120 4.26 6.79 8.10
C LEU A 120 4.47 6.59 9.60
N LEU A 121 5.50 5.86 10.01
CA LEU A 121 5.84 5.63 11.43
C LEU A 121 6.62 6.78 12.06
N ASP A 122 7.22 7.67 11.28
CA ASP A 122 7.98 8.81 11.83
C ASP A 122 7.02 9.92 12.27
N ASN A 123 6.99 10.19 13.58
CA ASN A 123 6.17 11.25 14.16
C ASN A 123 6.63 12.68 13.81
N LYS A 124 7.81 12.83 13.20
CA LYS A 124 8.31 14.14 12.75
C LYS A 124 7.78 14.56 11.38
N ILE A 125 7.32 13.59 10.59
CA ILE A 125 6.73 13.82 9.27
C ILE A 125 5.28 14.28 9.45
N SER A 126 4.91 15.37 8.80
CA SER A 126 3.54 15.88 8.83
C SER A 126 2.56 14.94 8.14
N LEU A 127 1.27 15.04 8.47
CA LEU A 127 0.25 14.20 7.83
C LEU A 127 0.13 14.48 6.33
N ILE A 128 0.31 15.72 5.91
CA ILE A 128 0.29 16.11 4.49
C ILE A 128 1.42 15.42 3.73
N GLU A 129 2.65 15.49 4.25
CA GLU A 129 3.80 14.79 3.62
C GLU A 129 3.59 13.27 3.56
N LYS A 130 2.98 12.67 4.59
CA LYS A 130 2.64 11.23 4.59
C LYS A 130 1.64 10.89 3.50
N GLU A 131 0.66 11.71 3.29
CA GLU A 131 -0.37 11.57 2.28
C GLU A 131 0.19 11.74 0.86
N GLU A 132 1.04 12.74 0.65
CA GLU A 132 1.76 12.93 -0.62
C GLU A 132 2.62 11.71 -0.97
N LEU A 133 3.38 11.19 0.00
CA LEU A 133 4.21 10.00 -0.20
C LEU A 133 3.36 8.76 -0.51
N PHE A 134 2.21 8.63 0.13
CA PHE A 134 1.26 7.56 -0.16
C PHE A 134 0.71 7.65 -1.59
N LEU A 135 0.27 8.83 -2.02
CA LEU A 135 -0.20 9.04 -3.39
C LEU A 135 0.90 8.75 -4.42
N PHE A 136 2.10 9.26 -4.18
CA PHE A 136 3.24 8.99 -5.04
C PHE A 136 3.53 7.49 -5.16
N PHE A 137 3.47 6.77 -4.04
CA PHE A 137 3.59 5.32 -4.04
C PHE A 137 2.48 4.65 -4.85
N CYS A 138 1.22 5.07 -4.70
CA CYS A 138 0.11 4.54 -5.49
C CYS A 138 0.31 4.75 -6.99
N LEU A 139 0.80 5.90 -7.42
CA LEU A 139 1.08 6.20 -8.84
C LEU A 139 2.19 5.30 -9.41
N ILE A 140 3.16 4.91 -8.59
CA ILE A 140 4.24 4.00 -9.01
C ILE A 140 3.76 2.55 -9.02
N LEU A 141 2.98 2.15 -8.01
CA LEU A 141 2.53 0.78 -7.82
C LEU A 141 1.46 0.38 -8.83
N PHE A 142 0.52 1.29 -9.08
CA PHE A 142 -0.60 1.09 -10.00
C PHE A 142 -0.41 2.01 -11.22
N PRO A 143 0.55 1.71 -12.12
CA PRO A 143 0.68 2.48 -13.33
C PRO A 143 -0.65 2.40 -14.06
N PHE A 144 -1.21 3.57 -14.38
CA PHE A 144 -2.46 3.64 -15.12
C PHE A 144 -2.35 2.73 -16.34
N GLU A 145 -3.15 1.66 -16.38
CA GLU A 145 -3.31 0.91 -17.63
C GLU A 145 -3.95 1.87 -18.62
N SER A 146 -3.13 2.45 -19.49
CA SER A 146 -3.58 3.21 -20.64
C SER A 146 -4.26 2.24 -21.60
N LYS A 147 -5.50 1.87 -21.31
CA LYS A 147 -6.39 1.38 -22.36
C LYS A 147 -6.56 2.56 -23.31
N SER A 148 -5.95 2.39 -24.48
CA SER A 148 -5.94 3.26 -25.63
C SER A 148 -7.31 3.91 -25.93
N ASN A 149 -7.68 4.99 -25.23
CA ASN A 149 -8.70 5.97 -25.59
C ASN A 149 -8.72 7.19 -24.63
N ASN A 150 -7.79 7.31 -23.68
CA ASN A 150 -7.88 8.32 -22.62
C ASN A 150 -6.57 9.11 -22.37
N GLU A 151 -5.74 9.35 -23.38
CA GLU A 151 -4.55 10.23 -23.22
C GLU A 151 -4.91 11.64 -22.68
N GLN A 152 -6.16 12.09 -22.90
CA GLN A 152 -6.64 13.36 -22.36
C GLN A 152 -7.01 13.34 -20.88
N ILE A 153 -7.38 12.17 -20.31
CA ILE A 153 -7.84 12.08 -18.90
C ILE A 153 -6.64 12.02 -17.94
N GLU A 154 -5.56 11.34 -18.31
CA GLU A 154 -4.36 11.22 -17.47
C GLU A 154 -3.68 12.57 -17.23
N SER A 155 -3.53 13.38 -18.29
CA SER A 155 -3.00 14.73 -18.16
C SER A 155 -3.93 15.63 -17.34
N THR A 156 -5.24 15.40 -17.41
CA THR A 156 -6.25 16.23 -16.74
C THR A 156 -6.29 15.97 -15.23
N LEU A 157 -6.17 14.71 -14.76
CA LEU A 157 -6.19 14.40 -13.34
C LEU A 157 -4.90 14.86 -12.66
N ALA A 158 -3.75 14.55 -13.22
CA ALA A 158 -2.45 15.02 -12.71
C ALA A 158 -2.36 16.56 -12.66
N LEU A 159 -2.88 17.24 -13.68
CA LEU A 159 -2.95 18.69 -13.72
C LEU A 159 -3.95 19.26 -12.71
N LYS A 160 -5.08 18.59 -12.48
CA LYS A 160 -6.06 19.00 -11.47
C LYS A 160 -5.48 18.85 -10.06
N ILE A 161 -4.84 17.72 -9.77
CA ILE A 161 -4.18 17.48 -8.47
C ILE A 161 -3.08 18.52 -8.27
N LYS A 162 -2.21 18.73 -9.25
CA LYS A 162 -1.17 19.75 -9.19
C LYS A 162 -1.75 21.15 -8.94
N LYS A 163 -2.75 21.53 -9.72
CA LYS A 163 -3.41 22.85 -9.59
C LYS A 163 -4.03 23.02 -8.19
N TYR A 164 -4.73 22.00 -7.68
CA TYR A 164 -5.32 22.03 -6.35
C TYR A 164 -4.24 22.17 -5.26
N LEU A 165 -3.14 21.42 -5.36
CA LEU A 165 -2.01 21.54 -4.44
C LEU A 165 -1.37 22.92 -4.49
N ASP A 166 -1.17 23.48 -5.70
CA ASP A 166 -0.60 24.82 -5.90
C ASP A 166 -1.51 25.93 -5.33
N GLU A 167 -2.84 25.73 -5.39
CA GLU A 167 -3.82 26.71 -4.90
C GLU A 167 -4.07 26.63 -3.39
N ASN A 168 -3.86 25.46 -2.77
CA ASN A 168 -4.23 25.18 -1.36
C ASN A 168 -3.05 24.77 -0.47
N TYR A 169 -1.81 24.96 -0.94
CA TYR A 169 -0.61 24.49 -0.22
C TYR A 169 -0.42 25.06 1.20
N LEU A 170 -1.14 26.13 1.54
CA LEU A 170 -1.14 26.76 2.87
C LEU A 170 -2.29 26.30 3.75
N GLU A 171 -3.26 25.53 3.24
CA GLU A 171 -4.43 25.08 3.97
C GLU A 171 -4.31 23.60 4.35
N GLU A 172 -4.79 23.22 5.53
CA GLU A 172 -4.96 21.81 5.88
C GLU A 172 -6.14 21.25 5.09
N PHE A 173 -5.87 20.48 4.05
CA PHE A 173 -6.89 19.80 3.25
C PHE A 173 -6.77 18.27 3.37
N ILE A 174 -7.86 17.59 3.12
CA ILE A 174 -7.93 16.14 3.02
C ILE A 174 -8.21 15.75 1.56
N LEU A 175 -7.71 14.59 1.16
CA LEU A 175 -7.84 14.09 -0.22
C LEU A 175 -9.29 13.95 -0.72
N GLU A 176 -10.26 13.87 0.17
CA GLU A 176 -11.68 13.89 -0.18
C GLU A 176 -12.09 15.18 -0.91
N ASP A 177 -11.38 16.28 -0.71
CA ASP A 177 -11.62 17.54 -1.40
C ASP A 177 -11.03 17.57 -2.81
N LEU A 178 -10.02 16.71 -3.10
CA LEU A 178 -9.48 16.49 -4.44
C LEU A 178 -10.36 15.61 -5.32
N ALA A 179 -11.26 14.81 -4.73
CA ALA A 179 -12.11 13.86 -5.44
C ALA A 179 -13.45 14.44 -5.90
N LYS A 180 -13.75 15.70 -5.60
CA LYS A 180 -14.94 16.45 -6.05
C LYS A 180 -14.62 17.22 -7.34
#